data_31707edfa874fd26df7fe0a8c0d78f78
#
_entry.id   31707edfa874fd26df7fe0a8c0d78f78
#
_cell.length_a   1.000
_cell.length_b   1.000
_cell.length_c   1.000
_cell.angle_alpha   90.00
_cell.angle_beta   90.00
_cell.angle_gamma   90.00
#
_symmetry.space_group_name_H-M   'P 1'
#
loop_
_entity.id
_entity.type
_entity.pdbx_description
1 polymer ?
#
loop_
_entity_poly.entity_id
_entity_poly.type
_entity_poly.pdbx_seq_one_letter_code
_entity_poly.pdbx_strand_id
1 'polypeptide(L)'
;MPYLEGAAQIIREHEITLDEDGILDLLQIKYRWPEPALEVINQCQKKSNGFFDSRGFVYYEKWKRLYDLGFTSLLSNIMDLTAELRSLDDKLYEYKGSETNANMYLSAGTTKHRASFDPHNHDYHVIVKQIYGTCTWIINGKSQEANPSDVLIIPAGTMHSVAENKEPRLSLTMNLRG
;
A
#
# COMPACT_ATOMS: atom_id res chain seq x y z
N MET A 1 1.54 8.05 -21.68
CA MET A 1 0.82 6.83 -22.17
C MET A 1 -0.66 6.98 -21.84
N PRO A 2 -1.56 7.12 -22.84
CA PRO A 2 -2.98 7.43 -22.60
C PRO A 2 -3.69 6.43 -21.67
N TYR A 3 -3.31 5.14 -21.76
CA TYR A 3 -3.87 4.09 -20.93
C TYR A 3 -3.59 4.30 -19.42
N LEU A 4 -2.34 4.64 -19.05
CA LEU A 4 -2.01 4.89 -17.65
C LEU A 4 -2.67 6.14 -17.11
N GLU A 5 -2.78 7.19 -17.92
CA GLU A 5 -3.47 8.42 -17.54
C GLU A 5 -4.98 8.18 -17.31
N GLY A 6 -5.62 7.36 -18.15
CA GLY A 6 -7.02 6.99 -17.95
C GLY A 6 -7.24 6.20 -16.67
N ALA A 7 -6.40 5.18 -16.39
CA ALA A 7 -6.45 4.44 -15.14
C ALA A 7 -6.18 5.36 -13.93
N ALA A 8 -5.18 6.24 -14.01
CA ALA A 8 -4.86 7.19 -12.95
C ALA A 8 -6.02 8.17 -12.70
N GLN A 9 -6.75 8.57 -13.74
CA GLN A 9 -7.92 9.42 -13.60
C GLN A 9 -9.06 8.72 -12.85
N ILE A 10 -9.36 7.47 -13.18
CA ILE A 10 -10.35 6.64 -12.46
C ILE A 10 -9.97 6.55 -10.97
N ILE A 11 -8.69 6.27 -10.67
CA ILE A 11 -8.18 6.15 -9.32
C ILE A 11 -8.25 7.50 -8.58
N ARG A 12 -7.95 8.60 -9.25
CA ARG A 12 -7.99 9.95 -8.67
C ARG A 12 -9.40 10.35 -8.27
N GLU A 13 -10.39 10.07 -9.13
CA GLU A 13 -11.79 10.43 -8.92
C GLU A 13 -12.52 9.50 -7.96
N HIS A 14 -11.97 8.30 -7.71
CA HIS A 14 -12.59 7.36 -6.78
C HIS A 14 -12.27 7.72 -5.33
N GLU A 15 -13.31 8.04 -4.56
CA GLU A 15 -13.17 8.34 -3.14
C GLU A 15 -12.89 7.07 -2.32
N ILE A 16 -11.93 7.14 -1.41
CA ILE A 16 -11.59 6.11 -0.45
C ILE A 16 -11.47 6.80 0.90
N THR A 17 -12.37 6.46 1.82
CA THR A 17 -12.51 7.14 3.12
C THR A 17 -11.76 6.44 4.26
N LEU A 18 -10.89 5.49 3.94
CA LEU A 18 -10.04 4.81 4.93
C LEU A 18 -9.11 5.81 5.62
N ASP A 19 -9.24 5.89 6.94
CA ASP A 19 -8.32 6.59 7.82
C ASP A 19 -7.52 5.60 8.69
N GLU A 20 -6.65 6.12 9.56
CA GLU A 20 -5.83 5.28 10.42
C GLU A 20 -6.69 4.42 11.35
N ASP A 21 -7.70 4.97 11.99
CA ASP A 21 -8.58 4.25 12.91
C ASP A 21 -9.35 3.14 12.19
N GLY A 22 -9.90 3.43 11.02
CA GLY A 22 -10.62 2.44 10.21
C GLY A 22 -9.76 1.25 9.79
N ILE A 23 -8.50 1.47 9.41
CA ILE A 23 -7.62 0.35 9.06
C ILE A 23 -7.14 -0.43 10.30
N LEU A 24 -6.90 0.25 11.42
CA LEU A 24 -6.56 -0.41 12.68
C LEU A 24 -7.72 -1.28 13.18
N ASP A 25 -8.97 -0.81 13.05
CA ASP A 25 -10.17 -1.58 13.37
C ASP A 25 -10.33 -2.82 12.48
N LEU A 26 -10.10 -2.70 11.17
CA LEU A 26 -10.09 -3.84 10.26
C LEU A 26 -9.09 -4.92 10.70
N LEU A 27 -7.91 -4.54 11.16
CA LEU A 27 -6.88 -5.48 11.60
C LEU A 27 -7.18 -6.10 12.98
N GLN A 28 -8.05 -5.50 13.79
CA GLN A 28 -8.55 -6.07 15.03
C GLN A 28 -9.62 -7.15 14.79
N ILE A 29 -10.34 -7.07 13.68
CA ILE A 29 -11.34 -8.09 13.32
C ILE A 29 -10.63 -9.42 13.15
N LYS A 30 -11.15 -10.48 13.78
CA LYS A 30 -10.64 -11.82 13.62
C LYS A 30 -10.88 -12.33 12.20
N TYR A 31 -10.05 -11.88 11.29
CA TYR A 31 -10.04 -12.30 9.91
C TYR A 31 -8.84 -13.20 9.63
N ARG A 32 -9.07 -14.21 8.83
CA ARG A 32 -8.05 -15.15 8.42
C ARG A 32 -7.35 -14.60 7.17
N TRP A 33 -6.14 -14.10 7.34
CA TRP A 33 -5.34 -13.61 6.24
C TRP A 33 -4.60 -14.77 5.58
N PRO A 34 -4.79 -15.02 4.28
CA PRO A 34 -3.96 -15.98 3.57
C PRO A 34 -2.50 -15.50 3.58
N GLU A 35 -1.55 -16.39 3.82
CA GLU A 35 -0.13 -16.03 3.69
C GLU A 35 0.22 -15.86 2.20
N PRO A 36 0.98 -14.82 1.83
CA PRO A 36 1.57 -13.74 2.61
C PRO A 36 0.76 -12.42 2.56
N ALA A 37 -0.54 -12.46 2.83
CA ALA A 37 -1.41 -11.30 2.67
C ALA A 37 -1.12 -10.13 3.63
N LEU A 38 -0.51 -10.39 4.78
CA LEU A 38 -0.03 -9.37 5.71
C LEU A 38 1.43 -9.65 6.07
N GLU A 39 2.29 -8.70 5.77
CA GLU A 39 3.72 -8.74 6.08
C GLU A 39 4.13 -7.45 6.80
N VAL A 40 5.19 -7.52 7.59
CA VAL A 40 5.82 -6.34 8.20
C VAL A 40 7.22 -6.19 7.64
N ILE A 41 7.56 -4.98 7.21
CA ILE A 41 8.83 -4.67 6.55
C ILE A 41 9.69 -3.86 7.50
N ASN A 42 10.90 -4.33 7.74
CA ASN A 42 11.94 -3.63 8.50
C ASN A 42 13.25 -3.70 7.74
N GLN A 43 13.81 -2.56 7.37
CA GLN A 43 15.09 -2.46 6.68
C GLN A 43 15.17 -3.46 5.51
N CYS A 44 14.19 -3.42 4.61
CA CYS A 44 14.08 -4.26 3.41
C CYS A 44 13.80 -5.76 3.69
N GLN A 45 13.65 -6.16 4.94
CA GLN A 45 13.31 -7.54 5.29
C GLN A 45 11.81 -7.66 5.56
N LYS A 46 11.17 -8.53 4.82
CA LYS A 46 9.79 -8.92 5.06
C LYS A 46 9.72 -9.96 6.18
N LYS A 47 8.78 -9.78 7.12
CA LYS A 47 8.45 -10.73 8.16
C LYS A 47 6.96 -11.03 8.11
N SER A 48 6.60 -12.27 7.89
CA SER A 48 5.21 -12.76 7.91
C SER A 48 4.88 -13.56 9.15
N ASN A 49 5.88 -13.90 9.98
CA ASN A 49 5.70 -14.74 11.15
C ASN A 49 5.83 -13.96 12.47
N GLY A 50 5.29 -14.52 13.53
CA GLY A 50 5.38 -13.98 14.89
C GLY A 50 4.18 -13.13 15.32
N PHE A 51 3.32 -12.72 14.41
CA PHE A 51 2.06 -12.02 14.72
C PHE A 51 0.80 -12.74 14.18
N PHE A 52 0.92 -13.97 13.72
CA PHE A 52 -0.21 -14.87 13.46
C PHE A 52 -0.32 -15.95 14.53
N ASP A 53 -1.54 -16.36 14.84
CA ASP A 53 -1.79 -17.58 15.61
C ASP A 53 -1.73 -18.83 14.70
N SER A 54 -1.76 -20.04 15.31
CA SER A 54 -1.71 -21.31 14.58
C SER A 54 -2.89 -21.52 13.62
N ARG A 55 -3.94 -20.70 13.68
CA ARG A 55 -5.14 -20.74 12.83
C ARG A 55 -5.08 -19.70 11.71
N GLY A 56 -4.03 -18.85 11.67
CA GLY A 56 -3.86 -17.79 10.68
C GLY A 56 -4.61 -16.49 11.01
N PHE A 57 -5.00 -16.27 12.26
CA PHE A 57 -5.53 -14.99 12.71
C PHE A 57 -4.42 -14.09 13.24
N VAL A 58 -4.57 -12.78 12.96
CA VAL A 58 -3.60 -11.79 13.45
C VAL A 58 -3.70 -11.66 14.98
N TYR A 59 -2.56 -11.77 15.65
CA TYR A 59 -2.40 -11.29 17.01
C TYR A 59 -2.22 -9.78 16.97
N TYR A 60 -3.31 -9.05 17.04
CA TYR A 60 -3.34 -7.61 16.92
C TYR A 60 -2.29 -6.91 17.78
N GLU A 61 -2.18 -7.23 19.07
CA GLU A 61 -1.22 -6.63 19.97
C GLU A 61 0.26 -6.85 19.57
N LYS A 62 0.56 -7.98 18.97
CA LYS A 62 1.93 -8.27 18.50
C LYS A 62 2.23 -7.49 17.23
N TRP A 63 1.27 -7.45 16.29
CA TRP A 63 1.36 -6.65 15.09
C TRP A 63 1.42 -5.16 15.43
N LYS A 64 0.52 -4.67 16.30
CA LYS A 64 0.44 -3.26 16.72
C LYS A 64 1.76 -2.74 17.31
N ARG A 65 2.45 -3.54 18.10
CA ARG A 65 3.79 -3.19 18.60
C ARG A 65 4.80 -2.92 17.48
N LEU A 66 4.76 -3.69 16.40
CA LEU A 66 5.63 -3.46 15.24
C LEU A 66 5.23 -2.19 14.51
N TYR A 67 3.93 -1.97 14.35
CA TYR A 67 3.39 -0.75 13.77
C TYR A 67 3.82 0.49 14.58
N ASP A 68 3.65 0.48 15.90
CA ASP A 68 4.03 1.59 16.79
C ASP A 68 5.55 1.85 16.83
N LEU A 69 6.35 0.85 16.52
CA LEU A 69 7.78 1.00 16.31
C LEU A 69 8.11 1.62 14.93
N GLY A 70 7.11 1.88 14.10
CA GLY A 70 7.24 2.52 12.80
C GLY A 70 7.62 1.56 11.67
N PHE A 71 7.44 0.25 11.85
CA PHE A 71 7.60 -0.68 10.73
C PHE A 71 6.47 -0.51 9.73
N THR A 72 6.78 -0.65 8.46
CA THR A 72 5.76 -0.61 7.41
C THR A 72 5.04 -1.95 7.35
N SER A 73 3.73 -1.92 7.43
CA SER A 73 2.89 -3.08 7.15
C SER A 73 2.49 -3.08 5.68
N LEU A 74 2.57 -4.23 5.05
CA LEU A 74 2.17 -4.50 3.68
C LEU A 74 0.99 -5.46 3.70
N LEU A 75 -0.16 -5.01 3.23
CA LEU A 75 -1.31 -5.86 2.94
C LEU A 75 -1.38 -6.07 1.43
N SER A 76 -1.41 -7.32 1.00
CA SER A 76 -1.45 -7.68 -0.42
C SER A 76 -2.85 -8.12 -0.83
N ASN A 77 -3.18 -7.91 -2.12
CA ASN A 77 -4.47 -8.31 -2.71
C ASN A 77 -5.68 -7.70 -1.98
N ILE A 78 -5.67 -6.38 -1.84
CA ILE A 78 -6.58 -5.66 -0.95
C ILE A 78 -7.89 -5.21 -1.61
N MET A 79 -8.12 -5.49 -2.89
CA MET A 79 -9.27 -4.93 -3.61
C MET A 79 -10.62 -5.43 -3.09
N ASP A 80 -10.65 -6.56 -2.39
CA ASP A 80 -11.83 -7.09 -1.71
C ASP A 80 -11.96 -6.69 -0.23
N LEU A 81 -11.04 -5.87 0.28
CA LEU A 81 -10.97 -5.57 1.71
C LEU A 81 -12.14 -4.67 2.18
N THR A 82 -12.56 -3.73 1.34
CA THR A 82 -13.70 -2.85 1.61
C THR A 82 -14.60 -2.71 0.38
N ALA A 83 -15.84 -2.25 0.57
CA ALA A 83 -16.77 -2.00 -0.53
C ALA A 83 -16.25 -0.92 -1.50
N GLU A 84 -15.54 0.09 -0.98
CA GLU A 84 -14.93 1.16 -1.78
C GLU A 84 -13.82 0.61 -2.68
N LEU A 85 -12.93 -0.23 -2.15
CA LEU A 85 -11.87 -0.85 -2.93
C LEU A 85 -12.43 -1.78 -4.00
N ARG A 86 -13.44 -2.57 -3.67
CA ARG A 86 -14.13 -3.44 -4.65
C ARG A 86 -14.76 -2.60 -5.78
N SER A 87 -15.44 -1.51 -5.43
CA SER A 87 -16.02 -0.60 -6.43
C SER A 87 -14.93 0.04 -7.32
N LEU A 88 -13.75 0.31 -6.79
CA LEU A 88 -12.61 0.77 -7.58
C LEU A 88 -12.11 -0.32 -8.53
N ASP A 89 -12.00 -1.57 -8.05
CA ASP A 89 -11.58 -2.70 -8.90
C ASP A 89 -12.54 -2.94 -10.05
N ASP A 90 -13.85 -2.90 -9.79
CA ASP A 90 -14.89 -3.02 -10.83
C ASP A 90 -14.70 -1.97 -11.93
N LYS A 91 -14.50 -0.70 -11.58
CA LYS A 91 -14.25 0.38 -12.54
C LYS A 91 -12.95 0.19 -13.33
N LEU A 92 -11.89 -0.25 -12.65
CA LEU A 92 -10.61 -0.55 -13.30
C LEU A 92 -10.74 -1.77 -14.22
N TYR A 93 -11.49 -2.79 -13.81
CA TYR A 93 -11.77 -3.95 -14.65
C TYR A 93 -12.55 -3.58 -15.92
N GLU A 94 -13.59 -2.77 -15.80
CA GLU A 94 -14.33 -2.24 -16.96
C GLU A 94 -13.43 -1.46 -17.92
N TYR A 95 -12.47 -0.69 -17.38
CA TYR A 95 -11.54 0.10 -18.18
C TYR A 95 -10.47 -0.73 -18.88
N LYS A 96 -9.87 -1.70 -18.19
CA LYS A 96 -8.69 -2.43 -18.70
C LYS A 96 -8.95 -3.88 -19.09
N GLY A 97 -10.10 -4.46 -18.74
CA GLY A 97 -10.49 -5.83 -19.08
C GLY A 97 -9.76 -6.93 -18.29
N SER A 98 -9.13 -6.59 -17.16
CA SER A 98 -8.43 -7.54 -16.30
C SER A 98 -8.46 -7.11 -14.83
N GLU A 99 -8.32 -8.07 -13.91
CA GLU A 99 -8.26 -7.79 -12.48
C GLU A 99 -7.08 -6.89 -12.10
N THR A 100 -7.24 -6.13 -11.00
CA THR A 100 -6.20 -5.26 -10.47
C THR A 100 -5.55 -5.92 -9.26
N ASN A 101 -4.25 -6.16 -9.33
CA ASN A 101 -3.48 -6.50 -8.14
C ASN A 101 -3.11 -5.21 -7.41
N ALA A 102 -3.56 -5.06 -6.19
CA ALA A 102 -3.26 -3.89 -5.39
C ALA A 102 -2.76 -4.25 -3.99
N ASN A 103 -1.89 -3.41 -3.47
CA ASN A 103 -1.32 -3.54 -2.15
C ASN A 103 -1.52 -2.25 -1.36
N MET A 104 -1.58 -2.40 -0.04
CA MET A 104 -1.68 -1.31 0.91
C MET A 104 -0.42 -1.26 1.77
N TYR A 105 0.19 -0.10 1.86
CA TYR A 105 1.35 0.16 2.71
C TYR A 105 0.97 1.14 3.79
N LEU A 106 1.05 0.72 5.05
CA LEU A 106 0.75 1.58 6.20
C LEU A 106 1.91 1.58 7.20
N SER A 107 2.11 2.72 7.86
CA SER A 107 3.15 2.91 8.86
C SER A 107 2.72 4.02 9.83
N ALA A 108 3.02 3.86 11.12
CA ALA A 108 2.81 4.92 12.12
C ALA A 108 3.76 6.12 11.96
N GLY A 109 4.75 6.00 11.08
CA GLY A 109 5.77 7.00 10.92
C GLY A 109 6.85 6.92 12.02
N THR A 110 8.10 7.09 11.62
CA THR A 110 9.23 7.18 12.56
C THR A 110 10.47 7.71 11.86
N THR A 111 11.30 8.41 12.60
CA THR A 111 12.64 8.82 12.15
C THR A 111 13.71 7.74 12.39
N LYS A 112 13.37 6.64 13.08
CA LYS A 112 14.34 5.64 13.53
C LYS A 112 14.58 4.48 12.56
N HIS A 113 13.63 4.23 11.66
CA HIS A 113 13.69 3.11 10.73
C HIS A 113 13.43 3.57 9.30
N ARG A 114 14.19 3.06 8.33
CA ARG A 114 13.87 3.24 6.93
C ARG A 114 12.53 2.57 6.63
N ALA A 115 11.64 3.33 6.01
CA ALA A 115 10.24 2.99 5.94
C ALA A 115 9.88 1.86 4.99
N SER A 116 10.77 1.40 4.09
CA SER A 116 10.39 0.40 3.12
C SER A 116 11.56 -0.33 2.45
N PHE A 117 11.37 -0.74 1.21
CA PHE A 117 12.35 -1.46 0.40
C PHE A 117 13.47 -0.55 -0.10
N ASP A 118 14.61 -1.17 -0.41
CA ASP A 118 15.65 -0.53 -1.21
C ASP A 118 15.11 -0.08 -2.57
N PRO A 119 15.77 0.87 -3.25
CA PRO A 119 15.38 1.25 -4.60
C PRO A 119 15.29 0.02 -5.51
N HIS A 120 14.14 -0.14 -6.16
CA HIS A 120 13.82 -1.27 -7.03
C HIS A 120 12.95 -0.82 -8.21
N ASN A 121 12.74 -1.71 -9.16
CA ASN A 121 11.79 -1.51 -10.26
C ASN A 121 10.95 -2.78 -10.47
N HIS A 122 9.92 -2.65 -11.28
CA HIS A 122 9.06 -3.74 -11.71
C HIS A 122 8.94 -3.78 -13.24
N ASP A 123 8.57 -4.92 -13.77
CA ASP A 123 8.23 -5.13 -15.18
C ASP A 123 6.79 -4.71 -15.54
N TYR A 124 6.06 -4.18 -14.57
CA TYR A 124 4.71 -3.64 -14.70
C TYR A 124 4.66 -2.18 -14.24
N HIS A 125 3.58 -1.49 -14.62
CA HIS A 125 3.33 -0.12 -14.18
C HIS A 125 2.72 -0.12 -12.78
N VAL A 126 3.05 0.89 -11.98
CA VAL A 126 2.46 1.10 -10.67
C VAL A 126 1.77 2.46 -10.62
N ILE A 127 0.52 2.49 -10.17
CA ILE A 127 -0.15 3.73 -9.81
C ILE A 127 -0.30 3.74 -8.29
N VAL A 128 0.20 4.81 -7.68
CA VAL A 128 0.12 5.02 -6.23
C VAL A 128 -0.99 6.03 -5.95
N LYS A 129 -1.88 5.73 -5.01
CA LYS A 129 -2.79 6.72 -4.40
C LYS A 129 -2.42 6.88 -2.94
N GLN A 130 -2.11 8.11 -2.53
CA GLN A 130 -1.91 8.44 -1.12
C GLN A 130 -3.27 8.65 -0.47
N ILE A 131 -3.58 7.88 0.58
CA ILE A 131 -4.89 7.92 1.26
C ILE A 131 -4.85 8.90 2.42
N TYR A 132 -3.92 8.71 3.37
CA TYR A 132 -3.68 9.65 4.44
C TYR A 132 -2.18 9.78 4.76
N GLY A 133 -1.82 10.86 5.45
CA GLY A 133 -0.44 11.22 5.75
C GLY A 133 0.36 11.56 4.49
N THR A 134 1.55 12.08 4.69
CA THR A 134 2.46 12.49 3.62
C THR A 134 3.59 11.49 3.47
N CYS A 135 3.95 11.20 2.23
CA CYS A 135 4.99 10.23 1.91
C CYS A 135 5.93 10.80 0.84
N THR A 136 7.22 10.71 1.08
CA THR A 136 8.22 11.10 0.08
C THR A 136 8.66 9.88 -0.73
N TRP A 137 8.42 9.92 -2.02
CA TRP A 137 8.89 8.95 -3.00
C TRP A 137 10.18 9.43 -3.65
N ILE A 138 11.08 8.49 -3.91
CA ILE A 138 12.25 8.72 -4.77
C ILE A 138 11.99 7.99 -6.08
N ILE A 139 11.78 8.72 -7.16
CA ILE A 139 11.46 8.17 -8.49
C ILE A 139 12.57 8.60 -9.46
N ASN A 140 13.30 7.63 -10.02
CA ASN A 140 14.49 7.90 -10.85
C ASN A 140 15.48 8.87 -10.19
N GLY A 141 15.71 8.71 -8.89
CA GLY A 141 16.61 9.56 -8.09
C GLY A 141 16.07 10.96 -7.76
N LYS A 142 14.85 11.29 -8.17
CA LYS A 142 14.19 12.57 -7.85
C LYS A 142 13.19 12.38 -6.71
N SER A 143 13.25 13.28 -5.73
CA SER A 143 12.29 13.32 -4.64
C SER A 143 10.96 13.90 -5.11
N GLN A 144 9.87 13.23 -4.78
CA GLN A 144 8.50 13.67 -5.02
C GLN A 144 7.66 13.41 -3.77
N GLU A 145 7.05 14.44 -3.23
CA GLU A 145 6.12 14.33 -2.12
C GLU A 145 4.74 13.92 -2.63
N ALA A 146 4.10 13.01 -1.93
CA ALA A 146 2.71 12.61 -2.14
C ALA A 146 1.90 12.98 -0.89
N ASN A 147 0.95 13.88 -1.06
CA ASN A 147 -0.01 14.31 -0.04
C ASN A 147 -1.32 13.52 -0.16
N PRO A 148 -2.20 13.52 0.85
CA PRO A 148 -3.49 12.87 0.76
C PRO A 148 -4.24 13.22 -0.53
N SER A 149 -4.78 12.20 -1.19
CA SER A 149 -5.45 12.25 -2.51
C SER A 149 -4.53 12.36 -3.72
N ASP A 150 -3.23 12.60 -3.56
CA ASP A 150 -2.30 12.58 -4.69
C ASP A 150 -2.23 11.19 -5.35
N VAL A 151 -2.08 11.21 -6.68
CA VAL A 151 -1.89 10.00 -7.50
C VAL A 151 -0.59 10.11 -8.28
N LEU A 152 0.32 9.16 -8.08
CA LEU A 152 1.59 9.08 -8.80
C LEU A 152 1.54 7.93 -9.82
N ILE A 153 2.11 8.16 -10.98
CA ILE A 153 2.30 7.13 -12.02
C ILE A 153 3.78 6.76 -12.06
N ILE A 154 4.07 5.49 -11.87
CA ILE A 154 5.42 4.92 -11.95
C ILE A 154 5.44 3.92 -13.09
N PRO A 155 5.96 4.29 -14.27
CA PRO A 155 6.05 3.37 -15.41
C PRO A 155 6.91 2.15 -15.12
N ALA A 156 6.64 1.04 -15.81
CA ALA A 156 7.49 -0.16 -15.77
C ALA A 156 8.96 0.18 -16.01
N GLY A 157 9.85 -0.50 -15.30
CA GLY A 157 11.29 -0.27 -15.36
C GLY A 157 11.80 0.95 -14.59
N THR A 158 10.90 1.77 -14.02
CA THR A 158 11.28 2.98 -13.29
C THR A 158 11.78 2.64 -11.89
N MET A 159 13.03 3.00 -11.58
CA MET A 159 13.59 2.85 -10.23
C MET A 159 12.84 3.74 -9.24
N HIS A 160 12.34 3.14 -8.16
CA HIS A 160 11.62 3.87 -7.12
C HIS A 160 11.83 3.28 -5.74
N SER A 161 11.64 4.10 -4.73
CA SER A 161 11.61 3.74 -3.31
C SER A 161 10.83 4.77 -2.53
N VAL A 162 10.48 4.42 -1.30
CA VAL A 162 9.92 5.37 -0.33
C VAL A 162 11.03 5.82 0.59
N ALA A 163 11.18 7.13 0.79
CA ALA A 163 12.06 7.72 1.78
C ALA A 163 11.43 7.63 3.19
N GLU A 164 12.03 8.29 4.18
CA GLU A 164 11.50 8.34 5.54
C GLU A 164 10.05 8.81 5.60
N ASN A 165 9.25 8.13 6.41
CA ASN A 165 7.93 8.60 6.83
C ASN A 165 8.04 9.18 8.24
N LYS A 166 7.58 10.41 8.41
CA LYS A 166 7.64 11.13 9.69
C LYS A 166 6.33 11.08 10.46
N GLU A 167 5.26 10.70 9.81
CA GLU A 167 3.89 10.69 10.33
C GLU A 167 3.15 9.41 9.91
N PRO A 168 2.03 9.07 10.55
CA PRO A 168 1.18 7.99 10.10
C PRO A 168 0.76 8.18 8.64
N ARG A 169 0.89 7.12 7.85
CA ARG A 169 0.55 7.17 6.43
C ARG A 169 -0.08 5.88 5.93
N LEU A 170 -0.87 6.00 4.88
CA LEU A 170 -1.37 4.89 4.07
C LEU A 170 -1.30 5.23 2.59
N SER A 171 -0.62 4.36 1.85
CA SER A 171 -0.53 4.44 0.39
C SER A 171 -1.08 3.15 -0.23
N LEU A 172 -1.91 3.28 -1.25
CA LEU A 172 -2.30 2.15 -2.11
C LEU A 172 -1.41 2.11 -3.34
N THR A 173 -0.98 0.92 -3.74
CA THR A 173 -0.29 0.71 -5.01
C THR A 173 -1.10 -0.25 -5.85
N MET A 174 -1.48 0.16 -7.05
CA MET A 174 -2.20 -0.67 -8.03
C MET A 174 -1.23 -1.07 -9.13
N ASN A 175 -1.08 -2.37 -9.33
CA ASN A 175 -0.15 -2.95 -10.29
C ASN A 175 -0.88 -3.19 -11.60
N LEU A 176 -0.44 -2.52 -12.66
CA LEU A 176 -1.05 -2.59 -14.00
C LEU A 176 -0.09 -3.27 -14.96
N ARG A 177 -0.45 -4.44 -15.43
CA ARG A 177 0.24 -5.08 -16.55
C ARG A 177 -0.37 -4.57 -17.85
N GLY A 178 0.49 -4.16 -18.77
CA GLY A 178 0.08 -3.75 -20.12
C GLY A 178 -0.26 -4.93 -21.02
#